data_1f67a2c3d3903c54cce7bf1c65eb18cf
#
_entry.id   1f67a2c3d3903c54cce7bf1c65eb18cf
#
_cell.length_a   1.000
_cell.length_b   1.000
_cell.length_c   1.000
_cell.angle_alpha   90.00
_cell.angle_beta   90.00
_cell.angle_gamma   90.00
#
_symmetry.space_group_name_H-M   'P 1'
#
loop_
_entity.id
_entity.type
_entity.pdbx_description
1 polymer ?
#
loop_
_entity_poly.entity_id
_entity_poly.type
_entity_poly.pdbx_seq_one_letter_code
_entity_poly.pdbx_strand_id
1 'polypeptide(L)'
;MQCMLGTPSHAKSYPFPVPGRSYIFRNGKVEDLSPDGFDRAGRTPVLAAGSNQSHEQLTRKYSVLEGHVEIPVQRGKLGGFDSVYAAHLAGYGSVPSTFYPSPKTQVTTYVLWLDDAQLNRMHETERNYTYDRLENIQVVIDGEEVLTTAYAYTAVV
;
A
#
# COMPACT_ATOMS: atom_id res chain seq x y z
N MET A 1 8.47 -16.11 -18.25
CA MET A 1 7.71 -15.16 -17.40
C MET A 1 6.24 -15.52 -17.50
N GLN A 2 5.74 -16.32 -16.58
CA GLN A 2 4.32 -16.64 -16.55
C GLN A 2 3.57 -15.41 -16.07
N CYS A 3 2.86 -14.75 -16.97
CA CYS A 3 1.87 -13.74 -16.61
C CYS A 3 0.80 -14.46 -15.79
N MET A 4 0.77 -14.28 -14.47
CA MET A 4 -0.35 -14.75 -13.67
C MET A 4 -1.57 -13.91 -14.03
N LEU A 5 -2.26 -14.31 -15.08
CA LEU A 5 -3.61 -13.82 -15.35
C LEU A 5 -4.46 -14.30 -14.17
N GLY A 6 -4.86 -13.37 -13.32
CA GLY A 6 -5.74 -13.67 -12.21
C GLY A 6 -7.05 -14.25 -12.73
N THR A 7 -7.66 -15.13 -11.94
CA THR A 7 -8.98 -15.67 -12.28
C THR A 7 -10.05 -14.58 -12.19
N PRO A 8 -11.20 -14.71 -12.90
CA PRO A 8 -12.31 -13.76 -12.74
C PRO A 8 -12.78 -13.59 -11.29
N SER A 9 -12.71 -14.64 -10.48
CA SER A 9 -13.04 -14.56 -9.05
C SER A 9 -12.02 -13.70 -8.28
N HIS A 10 -10.75 -13.76 -8.65
CA HIS A 10 -9.72 -12.90 -8.06
C HIS A 10 -9.97 -11.43 -8.39
N ALA A 11 -10.27 -11.11 -9.65
CA ALA A 11 -10.61 -9.75 -10.06
C ALA A 11 -11.82 -9.18 -9.29
N LYS A 12 -12.84 -10.00 -9.07
CA LYS A 12 -14.03 -9.61 -8.31
C LYS A 12 -13.78 -9.43 -6.82
N SER A 13 -12.70 -9.96 -6.27
CA SER A 13 -12.34 -9.82 -4.85
C SER A 13 -11.63 -8.50 -4.56
N TYR A 14 -11.26 -7.72 -5.58
CA TYR A 14 -10.64 -6.40 -5.39
C TYR A 14 -11.57 -5.46 -4.61
N PRO A 15 -11.10 -4.69 -3.61
CA PRO A 15 -9.70 -4.47 -3.23
C PRO A 15 -9.06 -5.51 -2.29
N PHE A 16 -9.63 -6.67 -2.10
CA PHE A 16 -9.23 -7.75 -1.21
C PHE A 16 -9.42 -7.42 0.29
N PRO A 17 -9.61 -8.43 1.16
CA PRO A 17 -9.75 -8.20 2.59
C PRO A 17 -8.53 -7.48 3.18
N VAL A 18 -8.79 -6.46 4.01
CA VAL A 18 -7.75 -5.64 4.64
C VAL A 18 -7.94 -5.72 6.15
N PRO A 19 -6.86 -5.95 6.94
CA PRO A 19 -6.94 -5.82 8.38
C PRO A 19 -7.39 -4.40 8.77
N GLY A 20 -8.39 -4.28 9.65
CA GLY A 20 -8.93 -2.99 10.09
C GLY A 20 -8.07 -2.28 11.13
N ARG A 21 -6.77 -2.56 11.17
CA ARG A 21 -5.80 -2.05 12.14
C ARG A 21 -4.39 -1.98 11.56
N SER A 22 -3.48 -1.31 12.24
CA SER A 22 -2.04 -1.42 11.99
C SER A 22 -1.56 -2.84 12.28
N TYR A 23 -0.60 -3.34 11.50
CA TYR A 23 -0.10 -4.71 11.63
C TYR A 23 1.34 -4.82 11.14
N ILE A 24 1.98 -5.95 11.43
CA ILE A 24 3.21 -6.36 10.78
C ILE A 24 2.88 -7.49 9.80
N PHE A 25 3.24 -7.28 8.54
CA PHE A 25 3.27 -8.34 7.54
C PHE A 25 4.60 -9.09 7.69
N ARG A 26 4.52 -10.37 8.01
CA ARG A 26 5.70 -11.21 8.19
C ARG A 26 5.52 -12.55 7.48
N ASN A 27 6.25 -12.73 6.37
CA ASN A 27 6.24 -13.97 5.58
C ASN A 27 4.82 -14.50 5.27
N GLY A 28 3.93 -13.62 4.80
CA GLY A 28 2.55 -13.96 4.45
C GLY A 28 1.55 -13.95 5.61
N LYS A 29 2.00 -13.68 6.83
CA LYS A 29 1.15 -13.62 8.02
C LYS A 29 0.93 -12.20 8.50
N VAL A 30 -0.20 -11.98 9.16
CA VAL A 30 -0.54 -10.73 9.85
C VAL A 30 -0.27 -10.93 11.34
N GLU A 31 0.56 -10.08 11.91
CA GLU A 31 0.86 -10.04 13.34
C GLU A 31 0.56 -8.65 13.90
N ASP A 32 0.33 -8.56 15.18
CA ASP A 32 0.06 -7.28 15.82
C ASP A 32 1.32 -6.42 15.85
N LEU A 33 1.16 -5.14 15.57
CA LEU A 33 2.22 -4.15 15.72
C LEU A 33 2.49 -3.95 17.23
N SER A 34 3.77 -3.98 17.61
CA SER A 34 4.16 -3.72 19.01
C SER A 34 3.71 -2.32 19.45
N PRO A 35 3.19 -2.17 20.70
CA PRO A 35 2.91 -0.85 21.26
C PRO A 35 4.13 0.07 21.31
N ASP A 36 5.33 -0.49 21.40
CA ASP A 36 6.60 0.25 21.41
C ASP A 36 7.04 0.69 20.00
N GLY A 37 6.27 0.34 18.97
CA GLY A 37 6.57 0.69 17.59
C GLY A 37 7.54 -0.29 16.92
N PHE A 38 8.27 0.20 15.94
CA PHE A 38 9.24 -0.55 15.14
C PHE A 38 10.38 0.35 14.68
N ASP A 39 11.48 -0.24 14.26
CA ASP A 39 12.61 0.50 13.72
C ASP A 39 12.29 0.97 12.28
N ARG A 40 12.32 2.28 12.07
CA ARG A 40 12.10 2.94 10.77
C ARG A 40 13.38 3.17 9.98
N ALA A 41 14.53 2.92 10.56
CA ALA A 41 15.81 3.12 9.89
C ALA A 41 15.90 2.33 8.60
N GLY A 42 16.32 2.99 7.51
CA GLY A 42 16.41 2.37 6.18
C GLY A 42 15.07 2.02 5.54
N ARG A 43 13.94 2.50 6.08
CA ARG A 43 12.60 2.26 5.54
C ARG A 43 11.98 3.54 4.97
N THR A 44 11.20 3.35 3.90
CA THR A 44 10.49 4.43 3.21
C THR A 44 8.99 4.27 3.43
N PRO A 45 8.27 5.32 3.87
CA PRO A 45 6.81 5.27 4.02
C PRO A 45 6.12 5.39 2.65
N VAL A 46 5.39 4.35 2.26
CA VAL A 46 4.63 4.30 1.01
C VAL A 46 3.15 4.13 1.32
N LEU A 47 2.32 5.05 0.81
CA LEU A 47 0.88 5.02 1.01
C LEU A 47 0.22 4.04 0.04
N ALA A 48 -0.72 3.26 0.53
CA ALA A 48 -1.51 2.33 -0.27
C ALA A 48 -2.94 2.83 -0.46
N ALA A 49 -3.35 2.98 -1.72
CA ALA A 49 -4.69 3.41 -2.11
C ALA A 49 -5.66 2.25 -2.37
N GLY A 50 -5.16 1.06 -2.68
CA GLY A 50 -5.94 -0.07 -3.13
C GLY A 50 -5.44 -1.41 -2.57
N SER A 51 -5.17 -2.37 -3.45
CA SER A 51 -4.87 -3.76 -3.07
C SER A 51 -3.61 -3.93 -2.20
N ASN A 52 -2.66 -3.01 -2.25
CA ASN A 52 -1.47 -3.04 -1.39
C ASN A 52 -1.76 -2.86 0.10
N GLN A 53 -2.98 -2.50 0.46
CA GLN A 53 -3.45 -2.50 1.85
C GLN A 53 -3.65 -3.93 2.38
N SER A 54 -3.85 -4.89 1.49
CA SER A 54 -4.16 -6.27 1.81
C SER A 54 -2.90 -7.11 1.98
N HIS A 55 -2.82 -7.85 3.09
CA HIS A 55 -1.74 -8.81 3.31
C HIS A 55 -1.72 -9.94 2.26
N GLU A 56 -2.85 -10.27 1.68
CA GLU A 56 -2.95 -11.26 0.60
C GLU A 56 -2.19 -10.79 -0.64
N GLN A 57 -2.35 -9.52 -1.02
CA GLN A 57 -1.62 -8.94 -2.14
C GLN A 57 -0.13 -8.78 -1.83
N LEU A 58 0.22 -8.40 -0.61
CA LEU A 58 1.62 -8.34 -0.18
C LEU A 58 2.28 -9.72 -0.23
N THR A 59 1.56 -10.77 0.15
CA THR A 59 2.05 -12.15 0.03
C THR A 59 2.40 -12.49 -1.40
N ARG A 60 1.54 -12.16 -2.35
CA ARG A 60 1.80 -12.41 -3.77
C ARG A 60 3.00 -11.64 -4.30
N LYS A 61 3.11 -10.37 -3.94
CA LYS A 61 4.20 -9.50 -4.40
C LYS A 61 5.55 -9.92 -3.84
N TYR A 62 5.59 -10.28 -2.58
CA TYR A 62 6.85 -10.52 -1.86
C TYR A 62 7.25 -11.99 -1.74
N SER A 63 6.43 -12.93 -2.19
CA SER A 63 6.76 -14.36 -2.22
C SER A 63 7.99 -14.70 -3.08
N VAL A 64 8.36 -13.82 -3.99
CA VAL A 64 9.53 -13.98 -4.87
C VAL A 64 10.85 -13.57 -4.21
N LEU A 65 10.79 -12.82 -3.10
CA LEU A 65 11.98 -12.45 -2.36
C LEU A 65 12.43 -13.61 -1.46
N GLU A 66 13.72 -13.91 -1.52
CA GLU A 66 14.33 -14.90 -0.65
C GLU A 66 14.54 -14.33 0.76
N GLY A 67 14.44 -15.20 1.77
CA GLY A 67 14.70 -14.86 3.16
C GLY A 67 13.48 -14.31 3.89
N HIS A 68 13.76 -13.55 4.95
CA HIS A 68 12.76 -13.03 5.86
C HIS A 68 12.17 -11.70 5.35
N VAL A 69 10.87 -11.68 5.08
CA VAL A 69 10.16 -10.46 4.67
C VAL A 69 9.29 -9.97 5.82
N GLU A 70 9.61 -8.78 6.31
CA GLU A 70 8.85 -8.10 7.37
C GLU A 70 8.55 -6.67 6.93
N ILE A 71 7.27 -6.30 6.92
CA ILE A 71 6.79 -4.97 6.56
C ILE A 71 5.85 -4.46 7.65
N PRO A 72 6.26 -3.43 8.41
CA PRO A 72 5.35 -2.71 9.28
C PRO A 72 4.34 -1.93 8.44
N VAL A 73 3.06 -2.05 8.78
CA VAL A 73 1.94 -1.40 8.08
C VAL A 73 1.09 -0.66 9.10
N GLN A 74 1.03 0.67 8.97
CA GLN A 74 0.25 1.51 9.86
C GLN A 74 -1.00 2.03 9.17
N ARG A 75 -2.14 1.87 9.83
CA ARG A 75 -3.42 2.42 9.39
C ARG A 75 -3.50 3.89 9.76
N GLY A 76 -3.97 4.71 8.81
CA GLY A 76 -4.12 6.14 9.04
C GLY A 76 -5.20 6.76 8.18
N LYS A 77 -5.36 8.06 8.34
CA LYS A 77 -6.26 8.89 7.53
C LYS A 77 -5.48 9.97 6.81
N LEU A 78 -5.58 9.97 5.49
CA LEU A 78 -4.97 10.96 4.61
C LEU A 78 -5.99 12.07 4.33
N GLY A 79 -5.70 13.29 4.78
CA GLY A 79 -6.50 14.47 4.50
C GLY A 79 -6.20 15.07 3.13
N GLY A 80 -7.19 15.69 2.51
CA GLY A 80 -7.04 16.39 1.23
C GLY A 80 -6.99 15.50 -0.01
N PHE A 81 -7.35 14.22 0.13
CA PHE A 81 -7.36 13.25 -0.97
C PHE A 81 -8.59 12.34 -0.88
N ASP A 82 -8.96 11.80 -2.03
CA ASP A 82 -9.93 10.72 -2.13
C ASP A 82 -9.27 9.53 -2.87
N SER A 83 -9.85 8.36 -2.70
CA SER A 83 -9.46 7.18 -3.45
C SER A 83 -10.43 6.99 -4.61
N VAL A 84 -9.91 7.07 -5.83
CA VAL A 84 -10.70 7.00 -7.06
C VAL A 84 -10.19 5.90 -7.98
N TYR A 85 -10.97 5.54 -8.99
CA TYR A 85 -10.56 4.54 -9.97
C TYR A 85 -9.48 5.10 -10.91
N ALA A 86 -8.44 4.33 -11.12
CA ALA A 86 -7.41 4.62 -12.12
C ALA A 86 -7.92 4.29 -13.53
N ALA A 87 -7.40 4.99 -14.55
CA ALA A 87 -7.81 4.81 -15.93
C ALA A 87 -7.06 3.66 -16.63
N HIS A 88 -6.88 2.52 -15.95
CA HIS A 88 -6.29 1.31 -16.52
C HIS A 88 -6.81 0.05 -15.82
N LEU A 89 -6.55 -1.11 -16.41
CA LEU A 89 -6.83 -2.40 -15.81
C LEU A 89 -5.57 -2.96 -15.14
N ALA A 90 -5.73 -3.51 -13.95
CA ALA A 90 -4.69 -4.33 -13.34
C ALA A 90 -4.50 -5.65 -14.12
N GLY A 91 -3.35 -6.29 -13.97
CA GLY A 91 -3.04 -7.53 -14.67
C GLY A 91 -4.02 -8.68 -14.41
N TYR A 92 -4.78 -8.64 -13.32
CA TYR A 92 -5.84 -9.58 -12.98
C TYR A 92 -7.25 -9.12 -13.38
N GLY A 93 -7.38 -8.01 -14.15
CA GLY A 93 -8.63 -7.56 -14.75
C GLY A 93 -9.51 -6.62 -13.94
N SER A 94 -9.07 -6.21 -12.75
CA SER A 94 -9.76 -5.19 -11.94
C SER A 94 -9.36 -3.78 -12.36
N VAL A 95 -10.24 -2.80 -12.12
CA VAL A 95 -9.91 -1.38 -12.17
C VAL A 95 -9.32 -0.99 -10.81
N PRO A 96 -8.02 -0.66 -10.73
CA PRO A 96 -7.39 -0.35 -9.45
C PRO A 96 -7.71 1.07 -8.98
N SER A 97 -7.35 1.36 -7.73
CA SER A 97 -7.51 2.68 -7.11
C SER A 97 -6.23 3.50 -7.20
N THR A 98 -6.41 4.81 -7.18
CA THR A 98 -5.33 5.80 -7.01
C THR A 98 -5.81 6.94 -6.12
N PHE A 99 -4.88 7.69 -5.53
CA PHE A 99 -5.20 8.92 -4.81
C PHE A 99 -5.42 10.08 -5.78
N TYR A 100 -6.42 10.89 -5.48
CA TYR A 100 -6.75 12.09 -6.23
C TYR A 100 -6.98 13.27 -5.27
N PRO A 101 -6.40 14.44 -5.54
CA PRO A 101 -6.59 15.60 -4.67
C PRO A 101 -8.07 15.97 -4.49
N SER A 102 -8.49 16.10 -3.24
CA SER A 102 -9.85 16.46 -2.85
C SER A 102 -9.79 17.22 -1.52
N PRO A 103 -9.71 18.57 -1.52
CA PRO A 103 -9.35 19.37 -0.35
C PRO A 103 -10.24 19.21 0.87
N LYS A 104 -11.49 18.77 0.70
CA LYS A 104 -12.45 18.59 1.80
C LYS A 104 -12.68 17.14 2.18
N THR A 105 -11.89 16.23 1.61
CA THR A 105 -12.06 14.78 1.78
C THR A 105 -10.96 14.22 2.65
N GLN A 106 -11.27 13.15 3.36
CA GLN A 106 -10.36 12.31 4.10
C GLN A 106 -10.54 10.87 3.65
N VAL A 107 -9.46 10.14 3.46
CA VAL A 107 -9.51 8.73 3.07
C VAL A 107 -8.66 7.87 4.00
N THR A 108 -9.15 6.69 4.33
CA THR A 108 -8.35 5.69 5.05
C THR A 108 -7.24 5.19 4.12
N THR A 109 -6.03 5.16 4.63
CA THR A 109 -4.84 4.64 3.94
C THR A 109 -4.03 3.76 4.87
N TYR A 110 -3.10 3.01 4.29
CA TYR A 110 -2.13 2.21 5.03
C TYR A 110 -0.73 2.64 4.61
N VAL A 111 0.10 2.92 5.59
CA VAL A 111 1.50 3.31 5.38
C VAL A 111 2.35 2.06 5.48
N LEU A 112 2.93 1.65 4.34
CA LEU A 112 3.85 0.53 4.27
C LEU A 112 5.28 1.06 4.47
N TRP A 113 5.97 0.56 5.46
CA TRP A 113 7.37 0.92 5.73
C TRP A 113 8.29 -0.08 5.05
N LEU A 114 8.74 0.26 3.83
CA LEU A 114 9.50 -0.63 2.95
C LEU A 114 11.00 -0.38 3.05
N ASP A 115 11.79 -1.43 3.21
CA ASP A 115 13.23 -1.35 3.02
C ASP A 115 13.59 -1.26 1.52
N ASP A 116 14.86 -1.09 1.18
CA ASP A 116 15.29 -0.88 -0.20
C ASP A 116 14.93 -2.05 -1.12
N ALA A 117 15.10 -3.28 -0.68
CA ALA A 117 14.75 -4.46 -1.47
C ALA A 117 13.24 -4.58 -1.67
N GLN A 118 12.47 -4.29 -0.64
CA GLN A 118 11.01 -4.29 -0.68
C GLN A 118 10.48 -3.17 -1.58
N LEU A 119 11.07 -1.98 -1.51
CA LEU A 119 10.71 -0.85 -2.37
C LEU A 119 11.01 -1.15 -3.84
N ASN A 120 12.16 -1.72 -4.15
CA ASN A 120 12.51 -2.13 -5.51
C ASN A 120 11.51 -3.15 -6.05
N ARG A 121 11.09 -4.12 -5.23
CA ARG A 121 10.06 -5.09 -5.63
C ARG A 121 8.73 -4.42 -5.89
N MET A 122 8.34 -3.44 -5.06
CA MET A 122 7.11 -2.67 -5.27
C MET A 122 7.17 -1.93 -6.61
N HIS A 123 8.28 -1.29 -6.95
CA HIS A 123 8.46 -0.62 -8.25
C HIS A 123 8.26 -1.58 -9.43
N GLU A 124 8.74 -2.81 -9.33
CA GLU A 124 8.56 -3.83 -10.37
C GLU A 124 7.09 -4.18 -10.61
N THR A 125 6.28 -4.13 -9.57
CA THR A 125 4.86 -4.51 -9.62
C THR A 125 3.92 -3.35 -9.96
N GLU A 126 4.40 -2.10 -9.89
CA GLU A 126 3.61 -0.88 -10.06
C GLU A 126 3.96 -0.13 -11.34
N ARG A 127 4.16 -0.84 -12.44
CA ARG A 127 4.63 -0.26 -13.72
C ARG A 127 3.65 0.71 -14.38
N ASN A 128 2.35 0.60 -14.06
CA ASN A 128 1.31 1.49 -14.59
C ASN A 128 1.12 2.76 -13.76
N TYR A 129 1.95 2.93 -12.73
CA TYR A 129 1.88 4.05 -11.81
C TYR A 129 3.15 4.90 -11.88
N THR A 130 2.99 6.17 -11.51
CA THR A 130 4.11 7.06 -11.22
C THR A 130 4.43 7.00 -9.73
N TYR A 131 5.69 6.91 -9.38
CA TYR A 131 6.14 6.95 -8.00
C TYR A 131 6.41 8.40 -7.60
N ASP A 132 5.53 8.96 -6.76
CA ASP A 132 5.52 10.35 -6.40
C ASP A 132 5.83 10.57 -4.92
N ARG A 133 6.64 11.59 -4.64
CA ARG A 133 6.83 12.10 -3.30
C ARG A 133 5.73 13.12 -3.00
N LEU A 134 4.96 12.86 -1.95
CA LEU A 134 3.91 13.76 -1.48
C LEU A 134 4.43 14.55 -0.28
N GLU A 135 4.45 15.88 -0.42
CA GLU A 135 4.86 16.81 0.62
C GLU A 135 3.68 17.64 1.10
N ASN A 136 3.80 18.19 2.31
CA ASN A 136 2.74 19.01 2.93
C ASN A 136 1.40 18.28 3.03
N ILE A 137 1.45 16.97 3.20
CA ILE A 137 0.27 16.14 3.45
C ILE A 137 0.05 15.97 4.95
N GLN A 138 -1.10 15.43 5.32
CA GLN A 138 -1.41 15.03 6.69
C GLN A 138 -1.95 13.59 6.68
N VAL A 139 -1.14 12.67 7.15
CA VAL A 139 -1.55 11.30 7.43
C VAL A 139 -1.56 11.12 8.94
N VAL A 140 -2.75 11.02 9.51
CA VAL A 140 -2.93 10.78 10.95
C VAL A 140 -2.92 9.28 11.19
N ILE A 141 -1.85 8.78 11.79
CA ILE A 141 -1.63 7.35 12.05
C ILE A 141 -2.20 7.00 13.43
N ASP A 142 -3.10 6.02 13.47
CA ASP A 142 -3.72 5.51 14.70
C ASP A 142 -4.29 6.63 15.61
N GLY A 143 -4.66 7.78 15.02
CA GLY A 143 -5.23 8.92 15.70
C GLY A 143 -4.24 9.82 16.47
N GLU A 144 -2.94 9.54 16.41
CA GLU A 144 -1.94 10.23 17.23
C GLU A 144 -0.80 10.86 16.41
N GLU A 145 -0.06 10.06 15.67
CA GLU A 145 1.10 10.53 14.90
C GLU A 145 0.66 11.15 13.57
N VAL A 146 1.29 12.25 13.17
CA VAL A 146 1.04 12.89 11.86
C VAL A 146 2.30 12.79 11.00
N LEU A 147 2.18 12.12 9.85
CA LEU A 147 3.18 12.18 8.78
C LEU A 147 2.84 13.32 7.83
N THR A 148 3.83 14.12 7.49
CA THR A 148 3.71 15.26 6.56
C THR A 148 4.35 15.01 5.20
N THR A 149 5.10 13.93 5.07
CA THR A 149 5.74 13.48 3.84
C THR A 149 5.64 11.98 3.73
N ALA A 150 5.28 11.48 2.56
CA ALA A 150 5.28 10.07 2.22
C ALA A 150 5.37 9.90 0.70
N TYR A 151 5.45 8.67 0.25
CA TYR A 151 5.46 8.33 -1.18
C TYR A 151 4.19 7.58 -1.55
N ALA A 152 3.77 7.69 -2.79
CA ALA A 152 2.64 6.94 -3.30
C ALA A 152 2.81 6.61 -4.78
N TYR A 153 2.20 5.53 -5.21
CA TYR A 153 2.04 5.22 -6.62
C TYR A 153 0.72 5.82 -7.10
N THR A 154 0.82 6.79 -8.01
CA THR A 154 -0.33 7.50 -8.56
C THR A 154 -0.53 7.17 -10.03
N ALA A 155 -1.76 7.23 -10.49
CA ALA A 155 -2.13 6.90 -11.87
C ALA A 155 -3.06 7.97 -12.44
N VAL A 156 -3.18 7.95 -13.77
CA VAL A 156 -4.16 8.77 -14.48
C VAL A 156 -5.58 8.31 -14.13
N VAL A 157 -6.45 9.26 -13.96
CA VAL A 157 -7.89 9.04 -13.69
C VAL A 157 -8.75 9.45 -14.88
#